data_9028b21124128ba551a7638ac36a84b1
#
_entry.id   9028b21124128ba551a7638ac36a84b1
#
_cell.length_a   1.000
_cell.length_b   1.000
_cell.length_c   1.000
_cell.angle_alpha   90.00
_cell.angle_beta   90.00
_cell.angle_gamma   90.00
#
_symmetry.space_group_name_H-M   'P 1'
#
loop_
_entity.id
_entity.type
_entity.pdbx_description
1 polymer ?
#
loop_
_entity_poly.entity_id
_entity_poly.type
_entity_poly.pdbx_seq_one_letter_code
_entity_poly.pdbx_strand_id
1 'polypeptide(L)'
;NILKIKVSVNNIDYKANLEDDYFDLDASINEDCCNTSETAEFKDILYPLYIPTDTYLTTKETVNIDTGTRAILTFSGSKDFVLVEEASNPKTEFETIPVYGDPIMMNGSVGALSGNSLYWSANNVDYYLAGSNMSEEELLNVANSISNTIVTGK
;
A
#
# COMPACT_ATOMS: atom_id res chain seq x y z
N ASN A 1 23.50 6.90 18.86
CA ASN A 1 24.23 7.61 17.78
C ASN A 1 23.22 8.11 16.77
N ILE A 2 23.05 9.43 16.71
CA ILE A 2 22.18 10.07 15.71
C ILE A 2 23.04 10.34 14.49
N LEU A 3 22.76 9.70 13.37
CA LEU A 3 23.41 9.97 12.09
C LEU A 3 22.97 11.35 11.59
N LYS A 4 23.91 12.31 11.56
CA LYS A 4 23.67 13.63 10.97
C LYS A 4 24.28 13.65 9.56
N ILE A 5 23.45 13.79 8.55
CA ILE A 5 23.89 13.98 7.16
C ILE A 5 24.07 15.48 6.94
N LYS A 6 25.26 15.88 6.53
CA LYS A 6 25.54 17.26 6.11
C LYS A 6 25.85 17.26 4.62
N VAL A 7 25.02 17.95 3.85
CA VAL A 7 25.26 18.18 2.42
C VAL A 7 25.78 19.60 2.26
N SER A 8 26.89 19.77 1.53
CA SER A 8 27.45 21.07 1.20
C SER A 8 27.57 21.17 -0.31
N VAL A 9 26.95 22.18 -0.88
CA VAL A 9 27.09 22.50 -2.31
C VAL A 9 28.23 23.49 -2.44
N ASN A 10 29.33 23.08 -3.08
CA ASN A 10 30.52 23.91 -3.21
C ASN A 10 30.50 24.80 -4.46
N ASN A 11 29.82 24.38 -5.50
CA ASN A 11 29.69 25.12 -6.75
C ASN A 11 28.39 24.73 -7.46
N ILE A 12 27.76 25.72 -8.11
CA ILE A 12 26.61 25.53 -8.99
C ILE A 12 26.90 26.25 -10.29
N ASP A 13 26.99 25.52 -11.38
CA ASP A 13 27.14 26.13 -12.71
C ASP A 13 25.77 26.23 -13.40
N TYR A 14 25.26 27.44 -13.52
CA TYR A 14 23.95 27.71 -14.17
C TYR A 14 24.02 27.74 -15.71
N LYS A 15 25.21 27.63 -16.27
CA LYS A 15 25.44 27.71 -17.73
C LYS A 15 26.27 26.52 -18.22
N ALA A 16 26.22 25.40 -17.51
CA ALA A 16 26.86 24.17 -17.94
C ALA A 16 26.39 23.85 -19.36
N ASN A 17 27.31 23.81 -20.31
CA ASN A 17 27.02 23.38 -21.65
C ASN A 17 26.96 21.85 -21.66
N LEU A 18 25.78 21.27 -21.50
CA LEU A 18 25.56 19.83 -21.58
C LEU A 18 25.40 19.47 -23.04
N GLU A 19 26.02 18.38 -23.48
CA GLU A 19 25.82 17.82 -24.82
C GLU A 19 24.38 17.29 -24.91
N ASP A 20 23.80 17.29 -26.13
CA ASP A 20 22.39 16.92 -26.34
C ASP A 20 22.07 15.48 -25.93
N ASP A 21 23.08 14.62 -25.83
CA ASP A 21 22.99 13.21 -25.42
C ASP A 21 23.29 12.96 -23.92
N TYR A 22 23.58 14.02 -23.16
CA TYR A 22 23.97 13.88 -21.75
C TYR A 22 22.92 13.17 -20.89
N PHE A 23 21.64 13.24 -21.30
CA PHE A 23 20.51 12.60 -20.64
C PHE A 23 19.97 11.39 -21.40
N ASP A 24 20.59 11.00 -22.51
CA ASP A 24 20.21 9.80 -23.23
C ASP A 24 20.66 8.58 -22.43
N LEU A 25 19.70 7.82 -21.93
CA LEU A 25 19.97 6.53 -21.30
C LEU A 25 20.30 5.52 -22.41
N ASP A 26 21.43 4.85 -22.28
CA ASP A 26 21.80 3.76 -23.18
C ASP A 26 20.61 2.78 -23.32
N ALA A 27 20.15 2.57 -24.56
CA ALA A 27 19.06 1.66 -24.87
C ALA A 27 19.31 0.21 -24.39
N SER A 28 20.58 -0.11 -24.06
CA SER A 28 20.95 -1.40 -23.49
C SER A 28 20.50 -1.61 -22.05
N ILE A 29 20.07 -0.54 -21.34
CA ILE A 29 19.56 -0.66 -19.97
C ILE A 29 18.09 -1.06 -19.94
N ASN A 30 17.39 -0.99 -21.08
CA ASN A 30 15.93 -1.07 -21.13
C ASN A 30 15.34 -2.45 -21.45
N GLU A 31 16.12 -3.46 -21.81
CA GLU A 31 15.52 -4.71 -22.29
C GLU A 31 15.44 -5.86 -21.26
N ASP A 32 16.20 -5.82 -20.19
CA ASP A 32 16.22 -6.96 -19.25
C ASP A 32 15.62 -6.70 -17.88
N CYS A 33 15.25 -5.46 -17.55
CA CYS A 33 14.70 -5.16 -16.21
C CYS A 33 13.16 -5.16 -16.13
N CYS A 34 12.44 -5.20 -17.26
CA CYS A 34 11.01 -4.89 -17.28
C CYS A 34 10.10 -5.93 -17.94
N ASN A 35 10.59 -7.11 -18.28
CA ASN A 35 9.79 -8.13 -18.98
C ASN A 35 9.31 -9.30 -18.10
N THR A 36 9.23 -9.11 -16.80
CA THR A 36 8.35 -9.95 -15.99
C THR A 36 7.16 -9.10 -15.56
N SER A 37 6.16 -9.05 -16.40
CA SER A 37 4.80 -8.77 -15.92
C SER A 37 4.37 -9.99 -15.07
N GLU A 38 5.03 -10.17 -13.92
CA GLU A 38 4.45 -10.97 -12.87
C GLU A 38 3.23 -10.18 -12.41
N THR A 39 2.06 -10.51 -12.94
CA THR A 39 0.80 -10.14 -12.31
C THR A 39 0.94 -10.59 -10.87
N ALA A 40 0.99 -9.64 -9.94
CA ALA A 40 1.07 -9.95 -8.52
C ALA A 40 -0.18 -10.76 -8.19
N GLU A 41 -0.02 -12.09 -8.13
CA GLU A 41 -1.11 -12.95 -7.74
C GLU A 41 -1.36 -12.79 -6.25
N PHE A 42 -2.57 -12.38 -5.94
CA PHE A 42 -3.09 -12.35 -4.59
C PHE A 42 -3.24 -13.81 -4.10
N LYS A 43 -2.30 -14.27 -3.27
CA LYS A 43 -2.25 -15.69 -2.88
C LYS A 43 -3.25 -16.03 -1.79
N ASP A 44 -3.40 -15.15 -0.80
CA ASP A 44 -4.24 -15.42 0.37
C ASP A 44 -4.93 -14.15 0.85
N ILE A 45 -6.22 -14.25 1.13
CA ILE A 45 -7.00 -13.17 1.74
C ILE A 45 -6.70 -13.13 3.22
N LEU A 46 -6.30 -11.97 3.72
CA LEU A 46 -5.97 -11.77 5.12
C LEU A 46 -7.20 -11.26 5.89
N TYR A 47 -7.48 -11.89 7.01
CA TYR A 47 -8.59 -11.51 7.87
C TYR A 47 -8.07 -10.72 9.08
N PRO A 48 -8.78 -9.67 9.49
CA PRO A 48 -8.44 -8.99 10.73
C PRO A 48 -8.64 -9.94 11.92
N LEU A 49 -7.64 -9.98 12.82
CA LEU A 49 -7.75 -10.75 14.06
C LEU A 49 -8.55 -10.02 15.14
N TYR A 50 -8.61 -8.70 15.03
CA TYR A 50 -9.47 -7.87 15.86
C TYR A 50 -10.69 -7.44 15.05
N ILE A 51 -11.86 -7.77 15.55
CA ILE A 51 -13.16 -7.33 15.02
C ILE A 51 -13.93 -6.72 16.21
N PRO A 52 -14.54 -5.52 16.05
CA PRO A 52 -15.35 -4.94 17.12
C PRO A 52 -16.43 -5.89 17.63
N THR A 53 -16.76 -5.81 18.90
CA THR A 53 -17.77 -6.67 19.54
C THR A 53 -19.10 -6.61 18.79
N ASP A 54 -19.77 -7.76 18.70
CA ASP A 54 -21.06 -7.93 17.97
C ASP A 54 -21.02 -7.48 16.51
N THR A 55 -19.86 -7.65 15.87
CA THR A 55 -19.64 -7.41 14.43
C THR A 55 -19.15 -8.71 13.79
N TYR A 56 -19.67 -9.05 12.63
CA TYR A 56 -19.39 -10.33 11.96
C TYR A 56 -19.14 -10.14 10.47
N LEU A 57 -18.30 -10.98 9.89
CA LEU A 57 -18.15 -11.06 8.45
C LEU A 57 -19.45 -11.53 7.81
N THR A 58 -20.05 -10.71 6.96
CA THR A 58 -21.31 -11.01 6.27
C THR A 58 -21.10 -11.44 4.83
N THR A 59 -20.18 -10.81 4.12
CA THR A 59 -19.90 -11.13 2.72
C THR A 59 -18.40 -11.17 2.48
N LYS A 60 -18.01 -12.07 1.58
CA LYS A 60 -16.69 -12.13 1.00
C LYS A 60 -16.84 -12.25 -0.51
N GLU A 61 -16.31 -11.28 -1.23
CA GLU A 61 -16.32 -11.25 -2.68
C GLU A 61 -14.89 -11.18 -3.20
N THR A 62 -14.64 -11.84 -4.32
CA THR A 62 -13.35 -11.79 -5.02
C THR A 62 -13.62 -11.41 -6.47
N VAL A 63 -12.97 -10.35 -6.93
CA VAL A 63 -13.14 -9.79 -8.27
C VAL A 63 -11.80 -9.78 -8.97
N ASN A 64 -11.77 -10.28 -10.19
CA ASN A 64 -10.59 -10.14 -11.05
C ASN A 64 -10.65 -8.77 -11.72
N ILE A 65 -9.56 -8.03 -11.63
CA ILE A 65 -9.37 -6.72 -12.23
C ILE A 65 -8.13 -6.75 -13.13
N ASP A 66 -7.95 -5.75 -13.96
CA ASP A 66 -6.83 -5.70 -14.90
C ASP A 66 -5.44 -5.74 -14.22
N THR A 67 -5.38 -5.28 -12.97
CA THR A 67 -4.16 -5.25 -12.15
C THR A 67 -3.95 -6.52 -11.32
N GLY A 68 -4.89 -7.46 -11.32
CA GLY A 68 -4.83 -8.69 -10.53
C GLY A 68 -6.16 -9.06 -9.88
N THR A 69 -6.13 -9.47 -8.64
CA THR A 69 -7.31 -9.87 -7.87
C THR A 69 -7.58 -8.87 -6.75
N ARG A 70 -8.85 -8.52 -6.55
CA ARG A 70 -9.34 -7.72 -5.43
C ARG A 70 -10.26 -8.56 -4.57
N ALA A 71 -10.03 -8.58 -3.27
CA ALA A 71 -10.95 -9.16 -2.29
C ALA A 71 -11.69 -8.06 -1.55
N ILE A 72 -12.98 -8.26 -1.33
CA ILE A 72 -13.86 -7.35 -0.60
C ILE A 72 -14.50 -8.12 0.54
N LEU A 73 -14.21 -7.72 1.76
CA LEU A 73 -14.75 -8.30 2.99
C LEU A 73 -15.70 -7.28 3.62
N THR A 74 -16.97 -7.63 3.76
CA THR A 74 -17.98 -6.78 4.40
C THR A 74 -18.30 -7.33 5.79
N PHE A 75 -18.22 -6.47 6.78
CA PHE A 75 -18.57 -6.76 8.16
C PHE A 75 -19.77 -5.92 8.57
N SER A 76 -20.69 -6.54 9.31
CA SER A 76 -21.89 -5.87 9.80
C SER A 76 -22.26 -6.34 11.20
N GLY A 77 -22.97 -5.47 11.93
CA GLY A 77 -23.39 -5.70 13.31
C GLY A 77 -23.44 -4.42 14.12
N SER A 78 -22.79 -4.39 15.26
CA SER A 78 -22.66 -3.15 16.06
C SER A 78 -21.85 -2.10 15.31
N LYS A 79 -20.92 -2.53 14.46
CA LYS A 79 -20.10 -1.71 13.57
C LYS A 79 -20.19 -2.25 12.14
N ASP A 80 -20.41 -1.35 11.19
CA ASP A 80 -20.42 -1.70 9.77
C ASP A 80 -19.15 -1.18 9.12
N PHE A 81 -18.38 -2.08 8.50
CA PHE A 81 -17.18 -1.70 7.77
C PHE A 81 -16.86 -2.64 6.60
N VAL A 82 -16.09 -2.15 5.68
CA VAL A 82 -15.60 -2.89 4.52
C VAL A 82 -14.07 -2.85 4.53
N LEU A 83 -13.47 -4.01 4.32
CA LEU A 83 -12.03 -4.16 4.07
C LEU A 83 -11.85 -4.61 2.63
N VAL A 84 -11.07 -3.85 1.87
CA VAL A 84 -10.66 -4.18 0.51
C VAL A 84 -9.18 -4.50 0.53
N GLU A 85 -8.81 -5.59 -0.10
CA GLU A 85 -7.44 -6.02 -0.32
C GLU A 85 -7.20 -6.16 -1.81
N GLU A 86 -6.15 -5.56 -2.31
CA GLU A 86 -5.78 -5.59 -3.72
C GLU A 86 -4.29 -5.87 -3.86
N ALA A 87 -3.91 -6.73 -4.81
CA ALA A 87 -2.51 -6.93 -5.11
C ALA A 87 -1.90 -5.61 -5.59
N SER A 88 -0.91 -5.12 -4.87
CA SER A 88 -0.16 -3.94 -5.29
C SER A 88 0.62 -4.28 -6.55
N ASN A 89 0.32 -3.60 -7.65
CA ASN A 89 1.07 -3.76 -8.89
C ASN A 89 2.05 -2.60 -9.02
N PRO A 90 3.33 -2.78 -8.67
CA PRO A 90 4.34 -1.79 -8.95
C PRO A 90 4.55 -1.74 -10.47
N LYS A 91 3.69 -0.98 -11.15
CA LYS A 91 3.96 -0.63 -12.55
C LYS A 91 5.30 0.08 -12.58
N THR A 92 6.11 -0.26 -13.54
CA THR A 92 7.48 0.23 -13.78
C THR A 92 7.56 1.75 -13.98
N GLU A 93 6.45 2.43 -14.10
CA GLU A 93 6.38 3.88 -14.14
C GLU A 93 5.97 4.40 -12.75
N PHE A 94 6.64 5.45 -12.30
CA PHE A 94 6.29 6.16 -11.07
C PHE A 94 4.90 6.80 -11.23
N GLU A 95 3.87 6.00 -11.03
CA GLU A 95 2.51 6.50 -10.93
C GLU A 95 2.27 6.95 -9.49
N THR A 96 2.21 8.23 -9.27
CA THR A 96 1.82 8.77 -7.97
C THR A 96 0.30 8.74 -7.89
N ILE A 97 -0.24 7.77 -7.17
CA ILE A 97 -1.67 7.76 -6.83
C ILE A 97 -1.84 8.71 -5.63
N PRO A 98 -2.55 9.84 -5.77
CA PRO A 98 -2.78 10.73 -4.64
C PRO A 98 -3.68 10.01 -3.62
N VAL A 99 -3.13 9.73 -2.44
CA VAL A 99 -3.88 9.23 -1.30
C VAL A 99 -4.23 10.43 -0.42
N TYR A 100 -5.53 10.66 -0.23
CA TYR A 100 -6.01 11.75 0.61
C TYR A 100 -6.14 11.28 2.06
N GLY A 101 -5.60 12.04 3.00
CA GLY A 101 -5.72 11.78 4.44
C GLY A 101 -4.50 12.23 5.20
N ASP A 102 -4.63 12.22 6.53
CA ASP A 102 -3.51 12.50 7.41
C ASP A 102 -2.61 11.26 7.53
N PRO A 103 -1.28 11.43 7.45
CA PRO A 103 -0.37 10.31 7.57
C PRO A 103 -0.39 9.75 8.99
N ILE A 104 -0.56 8.44 9.11
CA ILE A 104 -0.59 7.75 10.39
C ILE A 104 0.40 6.58 10.40
N MET A 105 1.11 6.44 11.52
CA MET A 105 2.04 5.34 11.71
C MET A 105 1.30 4.08 12.13
N MET A 106 1.58 2.99 11.44
CA MET A 106 1.02 1.66 11.71
C MET A 106 2.16 0.66 12.00
N ASN A 107 1.80 -0.55 12.38
CA ASN A 107 2.78 -1.62 12.62
C ASN A 107 3.49 -2.01 11.30
N GLY A 108 4.66 -1.39 11.05
CA GLY A 108 5.52 -1.71 9.89
C GLY A 108 5.18 -0.96 8.60
N SER A 109 4.22 -0.04 8.61
CA SER A 109 3.87 0.77 7.44
C SER A 109 3.37 2.17 7.83
N VAL A 110 3.17 3.00 6.82
CA VAL A 110 2.51 4.32 6.96
C VAL A 110 1.18 4.23 6.24
N GLY A 111 0.11 4.62 6.91
CA GLY A 111 -1.22 4.73 6.33
C GLY A 111 -1.63 6.18 6.12
N ALA A 112 -2.75 6.37 5.42
CA ALA A 112 -3.44 7.65 5.27
C ALA A 112 -4.85 7.53 5.85
N LEU A 113 -5.13 8.29 6.90
CA LEU A 113 -6.43 8.34 7.56
C LEU A 113 -7.24 9.52 7.02
N SER A 114 -8.43 9.26 6.54
CA SER A 114 -9.34 10.29 6.06
C SER A 114 -10.76 10.06 6.57
N GLY A 115 -11.15 10.80 7.60
CA GLY A 115 -12.45 10.63 8.23
C GLY A 115 -12.64 9.20 8.73
N ASN A 116 -13.55 8.47 8.10
CA ASN A 116 -13.90 7.09 8.49
C ASN A 116 -13.20 6.03 7.63
N SER A 117 -12.14 6.39 6.92
CA SER A 117 -11.41 5.48 6.06
C SER A 117 -9.90 5.51 6.31
N LEU A 118 -9.28 4.38 6.14
CA LEU A 118 -7.85 4.18 6.29
C LEU A 118 -7.32 3.43 5.05
N TYR A 119 -6.28 3.98 4.43
CA TYR A 119 -5.56 3.35 3.33
C TYR A 119 -4.12 3.07 3.74
N TRP A 120 -3.58 1.91 3.39
CA TRP A 120 -2.17 1.59 3.57
C TRP A 120 -1.72 0.49 2.61
N SER A 121 -0.42 0.39 2.40
CA SER A 121 0.19 -0.69 1.63
C SER A 121 1.16 -1.47 2.52
N ALA A 122 1.11 -2.77 2.43
CA ALA A 122 2.04 -3.67 3.12
C ALA A 122 2.20 -4.99 2.36
N ASN A 123 3.43 -5.49 2.22
CA ASN A 123 3.75 -6.78 1.60
C ASN A 123 3.16 -6.98 0.19
N ASN A 124 3.26 -5.98 -0.65
CA ASN A 124 2.70 -5.96 -2.01
C ASN A 124 1.17 -6.12 -2.07
N VAL A 125 0.49 -5.71 -1.01
CA VAL A 125 -0.97 -5.63 -0.95
C VAL A 125 -1.37 -4.22 -0.54
N ASP A 126 -2.32 -3.65 -1.26
CA ASP A 126 -2.96 -2.39 -0.95
C ASP A 126 -4.25 -2.66 -0.20
N TYR A 127 -4.43 -1.98 0.91
CA TYR A 127 -5.57 -2.14 1.79
C TYR A 127 -6.38 -0.85 1.84
N TYR A 128 -7.68 -0.99 1.83
CA TYR A 128 -8.62 0.09 2.09
C TYR A 128 -9.66 -0.38 3.10
N LEU A 129 -9.73 0.30 4.23
CA LEU A 129 -10.69 0.03 5.30
C LEU A 129 -11.60 1.23 5.45
N ALA A 130 -12.90 1.03 5.40
CA ALA A 130 -13.88 2.09 5.60
C ALA A 130 -15.03 1.62 6.50
N GLY A 131 -15.35 2.42 7.52
CA GLY A 131 -16.43 2.12 8.44
C GLY A 131 -17.35 3.32 8.66
N SER A 132 -18.67 3.13 8.65
CA SER A 132 -19.62 4.23 8.78
C SER A 132 -19.71 4.81 10.20
N ASN A 133 -19.46 4.00 11.21
CA ASN A 133 -19.62 4.33 12.63
C ASN A 133 -18.45 3.85 13.51
N MET A 134 -17.27 3.74 12.92
CA MET A 134 -16.03 3.39 13.61
C MET A 134 -15.27 4.64 14.05
N SER A 135 -14.64 4.56 15.22
CA SER A 135 -13.66 5.55 15.63
C SER A 135 -12.32 5.31 14.95
N GLU A 136 -11.45 6.31 14.94
CA GLU A 136 -10.08 6.21 14.47
C GLU A 136 -9.32 5.06 15.15
N GLU A 137 -9.45 4.94 16.48
CA GLU A 137 -8.83 3.87 17.25
C GLU A 137 -9.33 2.48 16.83
N GLU A 138 -10.63 2.31 16.58
CA GLU A 138 -11.20 1.06 16.08
C GLU A 138 -10.69 0.71 14.68
N LEU A 139 -10.61 1.70 13.77
CA LEU A 139 -10.03 1.51 12.43
C LEU A 139 -8.58 1.04 12.52
N LEU A 140 -7.78 1.69 13.37
CA LEU A 140 -6.38 1.32 13.59
C LEU A 140 -6.23 -0.06 14.22
N ASN A 141 -7.07 -0.42 15.17
CA ASN A 141 -7.05 -1.74 15.80
C ASN A 141 -7.37 -2.84 14.79
N VAL A 142 -8.37 -2.64 13.93
CA VAL A 142 -8.69 -3.58 12.85
C VAL A 142 -7.50 -3.68 11.88
N ALA A 143 -6.99 -2.58 11.38
CA ALA A 143 -5.92 -2.55 10.41
C ALA A 143 -4.61 -3.16 10.96
N ASN A 144 -4.20 -2.80 12.17
CA ASN A 144 -3.01 -3.37 12.80
C ASN A 144 -3.15 -4.85 13.15
N SER A 145 -4.36 -5.37 13.22
CA SER A 145 -4.64 -6.79 13.48
C SER A 145 -4.62 -7.65 12.23
N ILE A 146 -4.57 -7.05 11.04
CA ILE A 146 -4.36 -7.79 9.79
C ILE A 146 -2.93 -8.30 9.83
N SER A 147 -2.80 -9.54 10.28
CA SER A 147 -1.51 -10.15 10.49
C SER A 147 -0.81 -10.42 9.18
N ASN A 148 0.40 -9.90 9.08
CA ASN A 148 1.46 -10.54 8.33
C ASN A 148 1.83 -11.85 9.04
N THR A 149 0.97 -12.83 9.01
CA THR A 149 1.35 -14.17 9.46
C THR A 149 2.30 -14.71 8.40
N ILE A 150 3.59 -14.37 8.55
CA ILE A 150 4.63 -15.19 7.98
C ILE A 150 4.44 -16.55 8.64
N VAL A 151 3.73 -17.43 7.97
CA VAL A 151 3.77 -18.85 8.28
C VAL A 151 5.17 -19.29 7.91
N THR A 152 6.09 -19.15 8.85
CA THR A 152 7.37 -19.87 8.79
C THR A 152 7.01 -21.34 8.92
N GLY A 153 6.74 -21.99 7.77
CA GLY A 153 6.60 -23.43 7.69
C GLY A 153 7.89 -24.05 8.23
N LYS A 154 7.72 -24.84 9.27
CA LYS A 154 8.73 -25.81 9.71
C LYS A 154 8.75 -26.98 8.75
#